data_f06e8763327885733d90665166754e6a
#
_entry.id   f06e8763327885733d90665166754e6a
#
_cell.length_a   1.000
_cell.length_b   1.000
_cell.length_c   1.000
_cell.angle_alpha   90.00
_cell.angle_beta   90.00
_cell.angle_gamma   90.00
#
_symmetry.space_group_name_H-M   'P 1'
#
loop_
_entity.id
_entity.type
_entity.pdbx_description
1 polymer ?
#
loop_
_entity_poly.entity_id
_entity_poly.type
_entity_poly.pdbx_seq_one_letter_code
_entity_poly.pdbx_strand_id
1 'polypeptide(L)'
;RWTHENYSVLKYYDLDKDRIKTVAPRQRYLAPSIDKNGQIAAVSRSTIAGKNQLVLVNLENGKELRSFDVPENAFIKELTFGADDKITAIAVTDTGITLFQFDPSSGMWKELLQTTSVNITSPIWKDGKIYFESGANGTNNIYCFNPADNQVYRLTNARFGAFDPSFSRSDHRLFFADYQANGYRIASLPADSLLF
;
A
#
# COMPACT_ATOMS: atom_id res chain seq x y z
N ARG A 1 7.23 -16.41 -30.50
CA ARG A 1 5.80 -16.66 -30.33
C ARG A 1 5.34 -15.78 -29.14
N TRP A 2 4.48 -14.81 -29.39
CA TRP A 2 3.88 -13.99 -28.34
C TRP A 2 2.95 -14.90 -27.53
N THR A 3 3.29 -15.10 -26.25
CA THR A 3 2.37 -15.69 -25.28
C THR A 3 1.73 -14.53 -24.52
N HIS A 4 0.41 -14.54 -24.35
CA HIS A 4 -0.31 -13.52 -23.55
C HIS A 4 -0.03 -13.62 -22.04
N GLU A 5 1.04 -14.33 -21.66
CA GLU A 5 1.44 -14.52 -20.27
C GLU A 5 2.47 -13.47 -19.88
N ASN A 6 2.04 -12.53 -19.03
CA ASN A 6 2.94 -11.54 -18.43
C ASN A 6 3.47 -12.09 -17.11
N TYR A 7 4.78 -12.05 -16.95
CA TYR A 7 5.47 -12.41 -15.71
C TYR A 7 6.17 -11.20 -15.12
N SER A 8 6.21 -11.17 -13.79
CA SER A 8 7.04 -10.25 -13.01
C SER A 8 8.22 -10.98 -12.38
N VAL A 9 9.21 -10.24 -11.95
CA VAL A 9 10.36 -10.74 -11.18
C VAL A 9 10.42 -9.95 -9.88
N LEU A 10 10.27 -10.62 -8.75
CA LEU A 10 10.47 -9.97 -7.45
C LEU A 10 11.97 -9.83 -7.18
N LYS A 11 12.40 -8.59 -6.97
CA LYS A 11 13.79 -8.25 -6.63
C LYS A 11 13.80 -7.30 -5.43
N TYR A 12 14.87 -7.31 -4.66
CA TYR A 12 15.18 -6.25 -3.70
C TYR A 12 16.61 -5.76 -3.87
N TYR A 13 16.84 -4.53 -3.45
CA TYR A 13 18.16 -3.94 -3.38
C TYR A 13 18.65 -3.97 -1.93
N ASP A 14 19.80 -4.61 -1.70
CA ASP A 14 20.47 -4.69 -0.41
C ASP A 14 21.38 -3.47 -0.29
N LEU A 15 21.00 -2.49 0.54
CA LEU A 15 21.72 -1.23 0.70
C LEU A 15 23.11 -1.40 1.34
N ASP A 16 23.26 -2.40 2.23
CA ASP A 16 24.52 -2.65 2.92
C ASP A 16 25.55 -3.30 2.00
N LYS A 17 25.09 -4.11 1.05
CA LYS A 17 25.92 -4.86 0.12
C LYS A 17 25.96 -4.26 -1.27
N ASP A 18 25.27 -3.14 -1.48
CA ASP A 18 25.18 -2.43 -2.77
C ASP A 18 24.86 -3.36 -3.95
N ARG A 19 23.83 -4.22 -3.78
CA ARG A 19 23.50 -5.22 -4.80
C ARG A 19 22.01 -5.52 -4.92
N ILE A 20 21.60 -5.85 -6.16
CA ILE A 20 20.27 -6.39 -6.44
C ILE A 20 20.25 -7.89 -6.24
N LYS A 21 19.26 -8.40 -5.53
CA LYS A 21 18.96 -9.82 -5.41
C LYS A 21 17.63 -10.15 -6.06
N THR A 22 17.62 -11.15 -6.93
CA THR A 22 16.38 -11.74 -7.45
C THR A 22 15.84 -12.73 -6.43
N VAL A 23 14.60 -12.50 -5.97
CA VAL A 23 13.92 -13.31 -4.97
C VAL A 23 13.09 -14.39 -5.63
N ALA A 24 12.19 -13.99 -6.54
CA ALA A 24 11.30 -14.92 -7.21
C ALA A 24 11.20 -14.59 -8.69
N PRO A 25 11.78 -15.44 -9.58
CA PRO A 25 11.67 -15.27 -11.03
C PRO A 25 10.33 -15.79 -11.56
N ARG A 26 9.86 -15.21 -12.65
CA ARG A 26 8.68 -15.66 -13.41
C ARG A 26 7.42 -15.89 -12.58
N GLN A 27 7.11 -14.92 -11.73
CA GLN A 27 5.87 -14.88 -10.97
C GLN A 27 4.88 -13.90 -11.61
N ARG A 28 3.68 -13.82 -11.07
CA ARG A 28 2.68 -12.79 -11.37
C ARG A 28 2.45 -11.91 -10.14
N TYR A 29 3.54 -11.54 -9.49
CA TYR A 29 3.53 -10.71 -8.29
C TYR A 29 3.48 -9.23 -8.65
N LEU A 30 2.64 -8.50 -7.93
CA LEU A 30 2.47 -7.05 -8.03
C LEU A 30 2.45 -6.46 -6.62
N ALA A 31 2.51 -5.14 -6.53
CA ALA A 31 2.36 -4.37 -5.29
C ALA A 31 3.20 -4.90 -4.11
N PRO A 32 4.53 -5.02 -4.22
CA PRO A 32 5.34 -5.54 -3.14
C PRO A 32 5.40 -4.58 -1.95
N SER A 33 5.32 -5.12 -0.73
CA SER A 33 5.64 -4.43 0.52
C SER A 33 6.49 -5.33 1.40
N ILE A 34 7.41 -4.75 2.16
CA ILE A 34 8.36 -5.49 3.01
C ILE A 34 8.00 -5.26 4.47
N ASP A 35 8.10 -6.31 5.28
CA ASP A 35 7.94 -6.22 6.72
C ASP A 35 9.04 -5.39 7.39
N LYS A 36 8.82 -4.98 8.63
CA LYS A 36 9.76 -4.13 9.40
C LYS A 36 11.17 -4.73 9.59
N ASN A 37 11.28 -6.06 9.49
CA ASN A 37 12.55 -6.78 9.68
C ASN A 37 13.29 -7.03 8.35
N GLY A 38 12.68 -6.72 7.21
CA GLY A 38 13.26 -6.96 5.89
C GLY A 38 13.35 -8.46 5.53
N GLN A 39 12.51 -9.31 6.14
CA GLN A 39 12.57 -10.77 5.97
C GLN A 39 11.44 -11.32 5.10
N ILE A 40 10.29 -10.69 5.12
CA ILE A 40 9.08 -11.12 4.43
C ILE A 40 8.60 -10.03 3.50
N ALA A 41 8.30 -10.39 2.26
CA ALA A 41 7.53 -9.55 1.36
C ALA A 41 6.09 -10.04 1.30
N ALA A 42 5.15 -9.11 1.39
CA ALA A 42 3.78 -9.32 0.95
C ALA A 42 3.64 -8.86 -0.50
N VAL A 43 2.99 -9.66 -1.32
CA VAL A 43 2.76 -9.36 -2.73
C VAL A 43 1.34 -9.74 -3.12
N SER A 44 0.77 -9.05 -4.07
CA SER A 44 -0.45 -9.45 -4.75
C SER A 44 -0.11 -10.44 -5.87
N ARG A 45 -0.96 -11.43 -6.10
CA ARG A 45 -0.85 -12.37 -7.21
C ARG A 45 -2.20 -12.57 -7.89
N SER A 46 -2.22 -12.43 -9.22
CA SER A 46 -3.35 -12.90 -10.02
C SER A 46 -2.97 -14.18 -10.75
N THR A 47 -3.67 -15.28 -10.48
CA THR A 47 -3.42 -16.55 -11.12
C THR A 47 -3.94 -16.57 -12.56
N ILE A 48 -3.51 -17.54 -13.37
CA ILE A 48 -4.02 -17.73 -14.75
C ILE A 48 -5.53 -18.03 -14.75
N ALA A 49 -6.02 -18.66 -13.68
CA ALA A 49 -7.45 -18.92 -13.49
C ALA A 49 -8.27 -17.69 -13.04
N GLY A 50 -7.65 -16.51 -12.96
CA GLY A 50 -8.33 -15.26 -12.56
C GLY A 50 -8.53 -15.12 -11.05
N LYS A 51 -7.84 -15.94 -10.22
CA LYS A 51 -7.93 -15.85 -8.76
C LYS A 51 -6.91 -14.85 -8.23
N ASN A 52 -7.37 -13.91 -7.42
CA ASN A 52 -6.52 -12.92 -6.76
C ASN A 52 -6.16 -13.36 -5.34
N GLN A 53 -4.90 -13.23 -4.99
CA GLN A 53 -4.35 -13.70 -3.71
C GLN A 53 -3.35 -12.71 -3.14
N LEU A 54 -3.29 -12.63 -1.82
CA LEU A 54 -2.17 -12.09 -1.07
C LEU A 54 -1.18 -13.23 -0.81
N VAL A 55 0.10 -13.02 -1.13
CA VAL A 55 1.16 -14.02 -0.94
C VAL A 55 2.25 -13.45 -0.04
N LEU A 56 2.67 -14.23 0.94
CA LEU A 56 3.84 -13.94 1.76
C LEU A 56 5.05 -14.72 1.24
N VAL A 57 6.13 -14.01 0.97
CA VAL A 57 7.35 -14.56 0.37
C VAL A 57 8.54 -14.32 1.29
N ASN A 58 9.31 -15.36 1.58
CA ASN A 58 10.57 -15.22 2.29
C ASN A 58 11.63 -14.58 1.37
N LEU A 59 12.19 -13.44 1.77
CA LEU A 59 13.15 -12.68 0.96
C LEU A 59 14.53 -13.33 0.87
N GLU A 60 14.90 -14.18 1.84
CA GLU A 60 16.20 -14.85 1.83
C GLU A 60 16.29 -15.91 0.72
N ASN A 61 15.24 -16.73 0.57
CA ASN A 61 15.26 -17.90 -0.31
C ASN A 61 14.20 -17.87 -1.42
N GLY A 62 13.33 -16.86 -1.45
CA GLY A 62 12.27 -16.69 -2.46
C GLY A 62 11.11 -17.67 -2.33
N LYS A 63 11.03 -18.45 -1.26
CA LYS A 63 9.94 -19.40 -1.06
C LYS A 63 8.66 -18.69 -0.65
N GLU A 64 7.56 -19.11 -1.24
CA GLU A 64 6.23 -18.77 -0.79
C GLU A 64 5.99 -19.41 0.59
N LEU A 65 5.67 -18.57 1.58
CA LEU A 65 5.38 -19.02 2.94
C LEU A 65 3.92 -19.40 3.08
N ARG A 66 3.04 -18.51 2.64
CA ARG A 66 1.58 -18.69 2.67
C ARG A 66 0.93 -17.87 1.57
N SER A 67 -0.23 -18.32 1.11
CA SER A 67 -1.12 -17.55 0.24
C SER A 67 -2.53 -17.51 0.81
N PHE A 68 -3.22 -16.39 0.58
CA PHE A 68 -4.54 -16.13 1.10
C PHE A 68 -5.43 -15.58 -0.01
N ASP A 69 -6.64 -16.07 -0.08
CA ASP A 69 -7.62 -15.54 -1.02
C ASP A 69 -8.08 -14.16 -0.58
N VAL A 70 -8.27 -13.27 -1.52
CA VAL A 70 -8.77 -11.92 -1.25
C VAL A 70 -10.31 -11.96 -1.24
N PRO A 71 -10.98 -11.27 -0.29
CA PRO A 71 -12.45 -11.17 -0.28
C PRO A 71 -12.98 -10.72 -1.65
N GLU A 72 -14.12 -11.26 -2.06
CA GLU A 72 -14.78 -10.95 -3.34
C GLU A 72 -13.86 -11.12 -4.57
N ASN A 73 -12.76 -11.86 -4.42
CA ASN A 73 -11.72 -11.97 -5.45
C ASN A 73 -11.16 -10.59 -5.89
N ALA A 74 -11.19 -9.59 -5.00
CA ALA A 74 -10.74 -8.24 -5.31
C ALA A 74 -9.27 -8.21 -5.77
N PHE A 75 -8.97 -7.36 -6.73
CA PHE A 75 -7.60 -7.16 -7.21
C PHE A 75 -6.86 -6.21 -6.27
N ILE A 76 -5.82 -6.69 -5.58
CA ILE A 76 -4.97 -5.85 -4.74
C ILE A 76 -4.09 -4.97 -5.64
N LYS A 77 -4.30 -3.67 -5.55
CA LYS A 77 -3.57 -2.64 -6.30
C LYS A 77 -2.30 -2.21 -5.58
N GLU A 78 -2.37 -2.03 -4.27
CA GLU A 78 -1.27 -1.57 -3.44
C GLU A 78 -1.32 -2.24 -2.06
N LEU A 79 -0.14 -2.43 -1.46
CA LEU A 79 0.05 -3.03 -0.14
C LEU A 79 0.98 -2.19 0.73
N THR A 80 0.76 -2.21 2.03
CA THR A 80 1.72 -1.73 3.03
C THR A 80 1.69 -2.59 4.28
N PHE A 81 2.88 -2.93 4.83
CA PHE A 81 2.98 -3.51 6.16
C PHE A 81 2.81 -2.45 7.24
N GLY A 82 2.05 -2.77 8.27
CA GLY A 82 1.97 -2.00 9.50
C GLY A 82 3.05 -2.41 10.51
N ALA A 83 3.24 -1.58 11.52
CA ALA A 83 4.17 -1.86 12.61
C ALA A 83 3.72 -3.06 13.49
N ASP A 84 2.44 -3.38 13.47
CA ASP A 84 1.79 -4.50 14.16
C ASP A 84 1.77 -5.80 13.31
N ASP A 85 2.58 -5.84 12.26
CA ASP A 85 2.68 -6.93 11.28
C ASP A 85 1.40 -7.20 10.46
N LYS A 86 0.35 -6.37 10.63
CA LYS A 86 -0.82 -6.39 9.76
C LYS A 86 -0.51 -5.73 8.43
N ILE A 87 -1.27 -6.11 7.42
CA ILE A 87 -1.11 -5.61 6.06
C ILE A 87 -2.34 -4.81 5.67
N THR A 88 -2.12 -3.58 5.24
CA THR A 88 -3.16 -2.76 4.62
C THR A 88 -3.11 -2.94 3.11
N ALA A 89 -4.26 -3.18 2.50
CA ALA A 89 -4.39 -3.39 1.07
C ALA A 89 -5.42 -2.45 0.47
N ILE A 90 -5.03 -1.72 -0.57
CA ILE A 90 -5.98 -1.06 -1.45
C ILE A 90 -6.36 -2.06 -2.55
N ALA A 91 -7.63 -2.36 -2.65
CA ALA A 91 -8.14 -3.36 -3.57
C ALA A 91 -9.28 -2.82 -4.45
N VAL A 92 -9.36 -3.35 -5.66
CA VAL A 92 -10.40 -3.06 -6.64
C VAL A 92 -11.36 -4.25 -6.66
N THR A 93 -12.62 -3.98 -6.38
CA THR A 93 -13.74 -4.91 -6.50
C THR A 93 -14.55 -4.61 -7.76
N ASP A 94 -15.56 -5.41 -8.04
CA ASP A 94 -16.50 -5.13 -9.16
C ASP A 94 -17.31 -3.84 -8.96
N THR A 95 -17.42 -3.36 -7.72
CA THR A 95 -18.22 -2.17 -7.36
C THR A 95 -17.38 -0.91 -7.10
N GLY A 96 -16.04 -1.03 -7.01
CA GLY A 96 -15.16 0.12 -6.80
C GLY A 96 -13.88 -0.23 -6.05
N ILE A 97 -13.35 0.74 -5.33
CA ILE A 97 -12.09 0.64 -4.57
C ILE A 97 -12.39 0.62 -3.07
N THR A 98 -11.74 -0.27 -2.36
CA THR A 98 -11.86 -0.41 -0.92
C THR A 98 -10.49 -0.51 -0.23
N LEU A 99 -10.46 -0.29 1.07
CA LEU A 99 -9.30 -0.45 1.93
C LEU A 99 -9.52 -1.63 2.88
N PHE A 100 -8.71 -2.67 2.73
CA PHE A 100 -8.69 -3.81 3.64
C PHE A 100 -7.52 -3.76 4.61
N GLN A 101 -7.73 -4.32 5.79
CA GLN A 101 -6.66 -4.76 6.68
C GLN A 101 -6.66 -6.29 6.73
N PHE A 102 -5.49 -6.87 6.61
CA PHE A 102 -5.26 -8.30 6.69
C PHE A 102 -4.36 -8.62 7.89
N ASP A 103 -4.75 -9.59 8.68
CA ASP A 103 -3.94 -10.12 9.78
C ASP A 103 -3.32 -11.46 9.36
N PRO A 104 -2.00 -11.53 9.10
CA PRO A 104 -1.34 -12.76 8.68
C PRO A 104 -1.37 -13.86 9.74
N SER A 105 -1.50 -13.54 11.02
CA SER A 105 -1.52 -14.50 12.13
C SER A 105 -2.83 -15.30 12.17
N SER A 106 -3.95 -14.62 12.01
CA SER A 106 -5.29 -15.24 12.00
C SER A 106 -5.78 -15.61 10.60
N GLY A 107 -5.21 -14.99 9.54
CA GLY A 107 -5.70 -15.12 8.16
C GLY A 107 -6.99 -14.34 7.89
N MET A 108 -7.34 -13.40 8.77
CA MET A 108 -8.60 -12.65 8.69
C MET A 108 -8.43 -11.34 7.94
N TRP A 109 -9.42 -11.05 7.10
CA TRP A 109 -9.59 -9.78 6.43
C TRP A 109 -10.63 -8.92 7.15
N LYS A 110 -10.38 -7.63 7.23
CA LYS A 110 -11.32 -6.62 7.71
C LYS A 110 -11.41 -5.49 6.69
N GLU A 111 -12.60 -5.19 6.23
CA GLU A 111 -12.84 -3.98 5.44
C GLU A 111 -12.78 -2.76 6.38
N LEU A 112 -12.00 -1.75 6.01
CA LEU A 112 -11.81 -0.53 6.78
C LEU A 112 -12.60 0.64 6.23
N LEU A 113 -12.71 0.74 4.91
CA LEU A 113 -13.51 1.76 4.24
C LEU A 113 -14.51 1.09 3.33
N GLN A 114 -15.73 1.62 3.30
CA GLN A 114 -16.72 1.20 2.33
C GLN A 114 -16.22 1.45 0.90
N THR A 115 -16.59 0.55 0.02
CA THR A 115 -16.25 0.63 -1.40
C THR A 115 -16.67 1.97 -1.99
N THR A 116 -15.76 2.61 -2.71
CA THR A 116 -15.96 3.93 -3.33
C THR A 116 -15.52 3.92 -4.79
N SER A 117 -16.12 4.77 -5.59
CA SER A 117 -15.67 5.04 -6.97
C SER A 117 -14.47 6.00 -7.03
N VAL A 118 -14.11 6.61 -5.90
CA VAL A 118 -12.99 7.55 -5.83
C VAL A 118 -11.68 6.79 -5.71
N ASN A 119 -10.68 7.20 -6.49
CA ASN A 119 -9.37 6.58 -6.43
C ASN A 119 -8.70 6.84 -5.08
N ILE A 120 -8.18 5.75 -4.49
CA ILE A 120 -7.34 5.73 -3.28
C ILE A 120 -5.99 5.13 -3.68
N THR A 121 -4.88 5.73 -3.22
CA THR A 121 -3.51 5.29 -3.54
C THR A 121 -2.56 5.56 -2.37
N SER A 122 -1.34 5.04 -2.47
CA SER A 122 -0.20 5.33 -1.59
C SER A 122 -0.49 5.11 -0.10
N PRO A 123 -0.92 3.90 0.31
CA PRO A 123 -1.25 3.63 1.70
C PRO A 123 0.01 3.58 2.55
N ILE A 124 0.01 4.27 3.70
CA ILE A 124 1.07 4.25 4.69
C ILE A 124 0.47 3.98 6.05
N TRP A 125 1.05 3.02 6.78
CA TRP A 125 0.75 2.79 8.18
C TRP A 125 1.72 3.58 9.05
N LYS A 126 1.18 4.40 9.96
CA LYS A 126 1.97 5.15 10.93
C LYS A 126 1.17 5.38 12.21
N ASP A 127 1.75 5.02 13.37
CA ASP A 127 1.20 5.28 14.70
C ASP A 127 -0.28 4.86 14.88
N GLY A 128 -0.61 3.66 14.38
CA GLY A 128 -1.96 3.09 14.49
C GLY A 128 -2.97 3.65 13.49
N LYS A 129 -2.57 4.51 12.57
CA LYS A 129 -3.42 5.15 11.54
C LYS A 129 -2.95 4.78 10.14
N ILE A 130 -3.85 4.92 9.17
CA ILE A 130 -3.57 4.67 7.76
C ILE A 130 -3.71 5.96 7.00
N TYR A 131 -2.64 6.38 6.36
CA TYR A 131 -2.60 7.58 5.51
C TYR A 131 -2.64 7.15 4.06
N PHE A 132 -3.33 7.92 3.24
CA PHE A 132 -3.49 7.60 1.81
C PHE A 132 -3.81 8.87 1.01
N GLU A 133 -3.66 8.77 -0.29
CA GLU A 133 -4.11 9.79 -1.22
C GLU A 133 -5.54 9.52 -1.68
N SER A 134 -6.31 10.58 -1.88
CA SER A 134 -7.61 10.48 -2.52
C SER A 134 -8.01 11.77 -3.21
N GLY A 135 -8.72 11.64 -4.32
CA GLY A 135 -9.35 12.74 -5.06
C GLY A 135 -10.80 13.02 -4.65
N ALA A 136 -11.24 12.60 -3.46
CA ALA A 136 -12.64 12.66 -3.01
C ALA A 136 -13.29 14.06 -3.13
N ASN A 137 -12.50 15.12 -3.03
CA ASN A 137 -12.97 16.51 -3.12
C ASN A 137 -12.61 17.18 -4.45
N GLY A 138 -12.39 16.40 -5.52
CA GLY A 138 -12.05 16.91 -6.85
C GLY A 138 -10.57 17.21 -7.07
N THR A 139 -9.75 17.22 -6.01
CA THR A 139 -8.30 17.41 -6.05
C THR A 139 -7.66 16.37 -5.14
N ASN A 140 -6.55 15.76 -5.59
CA ASN A 140 -5.81 14.81 -4.74
C ASN A 140 -5.31 15.49 -3.48
N ASN A 141 -5.62 14.90 -2.35
CA ASN A 141 -5.19 15.30 -1.03
C ASN A 141 -4.77 14.09 -0.21
N ILE A 142 -4.02 14.35 0.85
CA ILE A 142 -3.67 13.30 1.82
C ILE A 142 -4.77 13.21 2.86
N TYR A 143 -5.19 11.99 3.12
CA TYR A 143 -6.20 11.63 4.10
C TYR A 143 -5.61 10.69 5.15
N CYS A 144 -6.27 10.63 6.30
CA CYS A 144 -5.96 9.70 7.37
C CYS A 144 -7.22 8.95 7.78
N PHE A 145 -7.19 7.64 7.72
CA PHE A 145 -8.17 6.78 8.38
C PHE A 145 -7.68 6.46 9.79
N ASN A 146 -8.48 6.76 10.79
CA ASN A 146 -8.21 6.42 12.18
C ASN A 146 -9.08 5.23 12.62
N PRO A 147 -8.50 4.04 12.84
CA PRO A 147 -9.27 2.86 13.24
C PRO A 147 -9.93 2.98 14.62
N ALA A 148 -9.46 3.89 15.49
CA ALA A 148 -9.98 4.03 16.84
C ALA A 148 -11.40 4.67 16.88
N ASP A 149 -11.69 5.57 15.96
CA ASP A 149 -12.99 6.25 15.83
C ASP A 149 -13.72 5.91 14.52
N ASN A 150 -13.07 5.12 13.66
CA ASN A 150 -13.56 4.70 12.33
C ASN A 150 -13.88 5.91 11.42
N GLN A 151 -13.08 6.98 11.51
CA GLN A 151 -13.26 8.20 10.73
C GLN A 151 -12.13 8.44 9.76
N VAL A 152 -12.45 9.16 8.68
CA VAL A 152 -11.50 9.64 7.68
C VAL A 152 -11.34 11.14 7.82
N TYR A 153 -10.11 11.59 7.96
CA TYR A 153 -9.75 13.00 8.09
C TYR A 153 -8.95 13.45 6.87
N ARG A 154 -9.28 14.61 6.32
CA ARG A 154 -8.45 15.24 5.29
C ARG A 154 -7.34 16.05 5.95
N LEU A 155 -6.10 15.82 5.57
CA LEU A 155 -4.92 16.45 6.18
C LEU A 155 -4.35 17.62 5.37
N THR A 156 -4.53 17.59 4.07
CA THR A 156 -4.06 18.66 3.17
C THR A 156 -5.24 19.33 2.48
N ASN A 157 -5.02 20.57 2.05
CA ASN A 157 -5.94 21.32 1.22
C ASN A 157 -5.16 21.90 0.04
N ALA A 158 -4.59 21.03 -0.78
CA ALA A 158 -3.78 21.43 -1.91
C ALA A 158 -4.64 22.04 -3.02
N ARG A 159 -4.14 23.11 -3.65
CA ARG A 159 -4.84 23.78 -4.76
C ARG A 159 -4.89 22.91 -6.01
N PHE A 160 -3.81 22.19 -6.32
CA PHE A 160 -3.68 21.38 -7.54
C PHE A 160 -3.47 19.90 -7.24
N GLY A 161 -2.93 19.55 -6.08
CA GLY A 161 -2.78 18.17 -5.62
C GLY A 161 -1.66 17.98 -4.60
N ALA A 162 -1.87 17.05 -3.67
CA ALA A 162 -0.87 16.54 -2.75
C ALA A 162 -0.72 15.03 -2.97
N PHE A 163 0.52 14.55 -3.13
CA PHE A 163 0.85 13.20 -3.57
C PHE A 163 1.99 12.61 -2.75
N ASP A 164 2.16 11.29 -2.84
CA ASP A 164 3.31 10.54 -2.30
C ASP A 164 3.60 10.84 -0.82
N PRO A 165 2.63 10.63 0.08
CA PRO A 165 2.85 10.86 1.50
C PRO A 165 4.00 10.00 2.02
N SER A 166 4.83 10.57 2.89
CA SER A 166 5.92 9.86 3.56
C SER A 166 6.15 10.45 4.94
N PHE A 167 6.54 9.62 5.91
CA PHE A 167 6.83 10.09 7.27
C PHE A 167 8.32 10.09 7.56
N SER A 168 8.78 11.16 8.17
CA SER A 168 10.10 11.16 8.81
C SER A 168 10.14 10.15 9.97
N ARG A 169 11.32 9.56 10.16
CA ARG A 169 11.56 8.66 11.30
C ARG A 169 11.84 9.40 12.60
N SER A 170 12.39 10.62 12.51
CA SER A 170 12.96 11.36 13.66
C SER A 170 12.11 12.50 14.17
N ASP A 171 11.40 13.21 13.31
CA ASP A 171 10.80 14.52 13.62
C ASP A 171 9.27 14.56 13.49
N HIS A 172 8.63 13.42 13.42
CA HIS A 172 7.17 13.27 13.34
C HIS A 172 6.50 14.20 12.32
N ARG A 173 7.12 14.33 11.14
CA ARG A 173 6.57 15.13 10.05
C ARG A 173 6.05 14.23 8.92
N LEU A 174 4.91 14.60 8.39
CA LEU A 174 4.41 14.11 7.10
C LEU A 174 5.01 14.98 6.00
N PHE A 175 5.70 14.35 5.07
CA PHE A 175 6.16 14.96 3.82
C PHE A 175 5.26 14.51 2.68
N PHE A 176 5.10 15.36 1.67
CA PHE A 176 4.35 15.04 0.47
C PHE A 176 4.82 15.90 -0.71
N ALA A 177 4.52 15.46 -1.92
CA ALA A 177 4.73 16.23 -3.13
C ALA A 177 3.52 17.16 -3.34
N ASP A 178 3.73 18.47 -3.21
CA ASP A 178 2.74 19.51 -3.48
C ASP A 178 2.85 19.92 -4.94
N TYR A 179 1.81 19.65 -5.74
CA TYR A 179 1.75 20.02 -7.14
C TYR A 179 1.29 21.47 -7.29
N GLN A 180 2.07 22.26 -7.99
CA GLN A 180 1.84 23.68 -8.24
C GLN A 180 1.96 24.02 -9.73
N ALA A 181 1.59 25.24 -10.11
CA ALA A 181 1.62 25.68 -11.50
C ALA A 181 3.00 25.55 -12.19
N ASN A 182 4.09 25.55 -11.41
CA ASN A 182 5.48 25.44 -11.87
C ASN A 182 6.13 24.08 -11.56
N GLY A 183 5.33 23.04 -11.27
CA GLY A 183 5.78 21.67 -10.99
C GLY A 183 5.62 21.24 -9.55
N TYR A 184 6.29 20.13 -9.18
CA TYR A 184 6.23 19.55 -7.85
C TYR A 184 7.21 20.19 -6.89
N ARG A 185 6.80 20.35 -5.63
CA ARG A 185 7.64 20.77 -4.51
C ARG A 185 7.45 19.82 -3.34
N ILE A 186 8.49 19.61 -2.55
CA ILE A 186 8.35 18.88 -1.30
C ILE A 186 7.78 19.84 -0.26
N ALA A 187 6.65 19.48 0.30
CA ALA A 187 6.03 20.16 1.43
C ALA A 187 5.99 19.24 2.66
N SER A 188 5.80 19.80 3.84
CA SER A 188 5.65 19.00 5.05
C SER A 188 4.73 19.64 6.07
N LEU A 189 4.06 18.80 6.85
CA LEU A 189 3.21 19.16 7.98
C LEU A 189 3.70 18.44 9.24
N PRO A 190 3.59 19.05 10.44
CA PRO A 190 3.76 18.32 11.69
C PRO A 190 2.71 17.21 11.79
N ALA A 191 3.13 16.00 12.19
CA ALA A 191 2.19 14.87 12.31
C ALA A 191 1.10 15.11 13.37
N ASP A 192 1.42 15.88 14.41
CA ASP A 192 0.48 16.21 15.50
C ASP A 192 -0.61 17.22 15.10
N SER A 193 -0.42 17.97 14.01
CA SER A 193 -1.43 18.90 13.49
C SER A 193 -2.49 18.24 12.60
N LEU A 194 -2.45 16.92 12.47
CA LEU A 194 -3.26 16.13 11.54
C LEU A 194 -4.62 15.67 12.13
N LEU A 195 -5.13 16.32 13.15
CA LEU A 195 -6.35 15.93 13.84
C LEU A 195 -7.49 16.94 13.64
N PHE A 196 -7.84 17.23 12.38
CA PHE A 196 -9.02 18.06 12.10
C PHE A 196 -9.94 17.43 11.07
#